data_3db5a01c1bfcd0b2bc74c5c76e4bd46c
#
_entry.id   3db5a01c1bfcd0b2bc74c5c76e4bd46c
#
_cell.length_a   1.000
_cell.length_b   1.000
_cell.length_c   1.000
_cell.angle_alpha   90.00
_cell.angle_beta   90.00
_cell.angle_gamma   90.00
#
_symmetry.space_group_name_H-M   'P 1'
#
loop_
_entity.id
_entity.type
_entity.pdbx_description
1 polymer ?
#
loop_
_entity_poly.entity_id
_entity_poly.type
_entity_poly.pdbx_seq_one_letter_code
_entity_poly.pdbx_strand_id
1 'polypeptide(L)'
;MFRSILIPTDGTEITAKAVATAIALARSLGAKLSTITVKEPFPYSAISEMQPIPPQEFYDAQERIALARVKEVVDSAATAGLECQAFTVEAQHPWEAIVDHANAQGCDLIVMASHGRRGIGAVLIGSETTRVLVHCAVPVLVVK
;
A
#
# COMPACT_ATOMS: atom_id res chain seq x y z
N MET A 1 3.25 6.30 21.83
CA MET A 1 4.23 5.41 21.18
C MET A 1 4.22 5.63 19.66
N PHE A 2 3.39 4.93 18.88
CA PHE A 2 3.30 5.21 17.43
C PHE A 2 2.42 6.43 17.17
N ARG A 3 2.89 7.32 16.30
CA ARG A 3 2.22 8.59 15.99
C ARG A 3 1.79 8.74 14.55
N SER A 4 2.38 7.97 13.65
CA SER A 4 2.11 8.06 12.22
C SER A 4 2.18 6.67 11.59
N ILE A 5 1.03 6.15 11.20
CA ILE A 5 0.88 4.79 10.68
C ILE A 5 0.63 4.84 9.19
N LEU A 6 1.43 4.08 8.42
CA LEU A 6 1.25 3.89 6.99
C LEU A 6 0.61 2.54 6.71
N ILE A 7 -0.41 2.53 5.86
CA ILE A 7 -1.11 1.33 5.43
C ILE A 7 -0.94 1.15 3.92
N PRO A 8 -0.03 0.27 3.48
CA PRO A 8 -0.01 -0.14 2.07
C PRO A 8 -1.26 -0.96 1.73
N THR A 9 -1.86 -0.68 0.58
CA THR A 9 -3.05 -1.42 0.13
C THR A 9 -2.94 -1.80 -1.34
N ASP A 10 -3.38 -3.00 -1.66
CA ASP A 10 -3.56 -3.49 -3.03
C ASP A 10 -5.03 -3.80 -3.34
N GLY A 11 -5.93 -3.46 -2.42
CA GLY A 11 -7.37 -3.66 -2.57
C GLY A 11 -7.85 -5.09 -2.32
N THR A 12 -6.99 -5.99 -1.86
CA THR A 12 -7.39 -7.39 -1.57
C THR A 12 -8.07 -7.54 -0.21
N GLU A 13 -8.75 -8.66 -0.01
CA GLU A 13 -9.41 -9.00 1.26
C GLU A 13 -8.44 -9.10 2.43
N ILE A 14 -7.24 -9.64 2.18
CA ILE A 14 -6.20 -9.74 3.20
C ILE A 14 -5.76 -8.35 3.64
N THR A 15 -5.63 -7.44 2.70
CA THR A 15 -5.31 -6.04 2.99
C THR A 15 -6.40 -5.38 3.83
N ALA A 16 -7.67 -5.73 3.61
CA ALA A 16 -8.77 -5.19 4.42
C ALA A 16 -8.61 -5.52 5.91
N LYS A 17 -8.08 -6.69 6.25
CA LYS A 17 -7.77 -7.04 7.65
C LYS A 17 -6.67 -6.14 8.23
N ALA A 18 -5.63 -5.88 7.45
CA ALA A 18 -4.56 -4.97 7.86
C ALA A 18 -5.11 -3.54 8.07
N VAL A 19 -5.99 -3.09 7.19
CA VAL A 19 -6.65 -1.79 7.29
C VAL A 19 -7.45 -1.70 8.60
N ALA A 20 -8.27 -2.69 8.90
CA ALA A 20 -9.06 -2.73 10.12
C ALA A 20 -8.18 -2.70 11.38
N THR A 21 -7.09 -3.46 11.38
CA THR A 21 -6.11 -3.48 12.47
C THR A 21 -5.44 -2.12 12.66
N ALA A 22 -5.02 -1.49 11.57
CA ALA A 22 -4.37 -0.19 11.61
C ALA A 22 -5.31 0.91 12.12
N ILE A 23 -6.57 0.89 11.70
CA ILE A 23 -7.59 1.84 12.15
C ILE A 23 -7.83 1.70 13.65
N ALA A 24 -8.00 0.46 14.14
CA ALA A 24 -8.18 0.20 15.56
C ALA A 24 -6.98 0.67 16.38
N LEU A 25 -5.77 0.41 15.88
CA LEU A 25 -4.54 0.83 16.53
C LEU A 25 -4.38 2.35 16.56
N ALA A 26 -4.61 3.01 15.43
CA ALA A 26 -4.54 4.46 15.33
C ALA A 26 -5.54 5.14 16.26
N ARG A 27 -6.74 4.59 16.35
CA ARG A 27 -7.78 5.09 17.24
C ARG A 27 -7.36 4.99 18.71
N SER A 28 -6.77 3.86 19.10
CA SER A 28 -6.28 3.63 20.47
C SER A 28 -5.12 4.55 20.85
N LEU A 29 -4.24 4.82 19.89
CA LEU A 29 -2.99 5.57 20.13
C LEU A 29 -3.11 7.05 19.81
N GLY A 30 -4.19 7.49 19.19
CA GLY A 30 -4.30 8.85 18.67
C GLY A 30 -3.32 9.13 17.54
N ALA A 31 -2.98 8.11 16.75
CA ALA A 31 -2.02 8.21 15.66
C ALA A 31 -2.67 8.73 14.38
N LYS A 32 -1.86 9.39 13.55
CA LYS A 32 -2.26 9.78 12.20
C LYS A 32 -2.23 8.55 11.28
N LEU A 33 -3.14 8.52 10.31
CA LEU A 33 -3.20 7.47 9.30
C LEU A 33 -2.88 8.01 7.92
N SER A 34 -2.14 7.23 7.16
CA SER A 34 -1.98 7.41 5.73
C SER A 34 -2.02 6.06 5.03
N THR A 35 -2.43 6.05 3.78
CA THR A 35 -2.46 4.86 2.94
C THR A 35 -1.75 5.11 1.63
N ILE A 36 -1.12 4.09 1.10
CA ILE A 36 -0.43 4.14 -0.19
C ILE A 36 -0.80 2.92 -1.02
N THR A 37 -1.06 3.14 -2.30
CA THR A 37 -1.11 2.08 -3.29
C THR A 37 -0.08 2.34 -4.38
N VAL A 38 0.56 1.28 -4.85
CA VAL A 38 1.60 1.37 -5.86
C VAL A 38 1.04 0.92 -7.20
N LYS A 39 1.09 1.81 -8.18
CA LYS A 39 0.67 1.52 -9.56
C LYS A 39 1.80 0.82 -10.30
N GLU A 40 1.44 -0.19 -11.07
CA GLU A 40 2.42 -0.85 -11.93
C GLU A 40 2.74 0.03 -13.14
N PRO A 41 4.03 0.13 -13.53
CA PRO A 41 4.40 0.84 -14.74
C PRO A 41 3.94 0.06 -15.98
N PHE A 42 3.87 0.77 -17.11
CA PHE A 42 3.53 0.14 -18.39
C PHE A 42 4.53 -0.96 -18.74
N PRO A 43 4.06 -2.17 -19.16
CA PRO A 43 4.95 -3.28 -19.44
C PRO A 43 5.64 -3.12 -20.82
N TYR A 44 6.66 -2.30 -20.88
CA TYR A 44 7.40 -2.01 -22.11
C TYR A 44 7.96 -3.25 -22.82
N SER A 45 8.38 -4.26 -22.07
CA SER A 45 8.96 -5.47 -22.63
C SER A 45 8.01 -6.29 -23.51
N ALA A 46 6.70 -6.13 -23.33
CA ALA A 46 5.70 -6.90 -24.08
C ALA A 46 5.25 -6.20 -25.38
N ILE A 47 5.40 -4.88 -25.48
CA ILE A 47 4.77 -4.09 -26.54
C ILE A 47 5.71 -3.03 -27.13
N SER A 48 6.92 -2.91 -26.63
CA SER A 48 7.83 -1.78 -26.92
C SER A 48 8.17 -1.59 -28.40
N GLU A 49 8.16 -2.65 -29.19
CA GLU A 49 8.46 -2.56 -30.62
C GLU A 49 7.29 -2.02 -31.45
N MET A 50 6.06 -2.18 -30.94
CA MET A 50 4.84 -1.79 -31.66
C MET A 50 4.23 -0.48 -31.16
N GLN A 51 4.48 -0.09 -29.91
CA GLN A 51 3.97 1.14 -29.32
C GLN A 51 5.06 1.79 -28.45
N PRO A 52 5.85 2.71 -29.02
CA PRO A 52 6.93 3.38 -28.27
C PRO A 52 6.42 4.33 -27.17
N ILE A 53 5.15 4.73 -27.23
CA ILE A 53 4.52 5.59 -26.23
C ILE A 53 3.36 4.82 -25.60
N PRO A 54 3.31 4.68 -24.25
CA PRO A 54 2.22 4.00 -23.59
C PRO A 54 0.89 4.69 -23.90
N PRO A 55 -0.19 3.94 -24.13
CA PRO A 55 -1.50 4.52 -24.33
C PRO A 55 -1.94 5.31 -23.09
N GLN A 56 -2.49 6.50 -23.28
CA GLN A 56 -3.05 7.28 -22.18
C GLN A 56 -4.12 6.50 -21.41
N GLU A 57 -4.86 5.65 -22.11
CA GLU A 57 -5.86 4.77 -21.52
C GLU A 57 -5.31 3.84 -20.45
N PHE A 58 -4.06 3.36 -20.62
CA PHE A 58 -3.41 2.54 -19.61
C PHE A 58 -3.19 3.33 -18.31
N TYR A 59 -2.62 4.51 -18.42
CA TYR A 59 -2.38 5.36 -17.25
C TYR A 59 -3.68 5.78 -16.56
N ASP A 60 -4.70 6.13 -17.33
CA ASP A 60 -6.00 6.50 -16.80
C ASP A 60 -6.65 5.33 -16.05
N ALA A 61 -6.53 4.11 -16.59
CA ALA A 61 -7.04 2.91 -15.96
C ALA A 61 -6.30 2.61 -14.64
N GLN A 62 -4.97 2.69 -14.65
CA GLN A 62 -4.15 2.46 -13.45
C GLN A 62 -4.48 3.49 -12.35
N GLU A 63 -4.65 4.75 -12.71
CA GLU A 63 -5.01 5.81 -11.77
C GLU A 63 -6.39 5.57 -11.16
N ARG A 64 -7.38 5.19 -11.95
CA ARG A 64 -8.73 4.88 -11.44
C ARG A 64 -8.71 3.72 -10.44
N ILE A 65 -7.97 2.66 -10.77
CA ILE A 65 -7.82 1.50 -9.88
C ILE A 65 -7.15 1.93 -8.57
N ALA A 66 -6.06 2.68 -8.68
CA ALA A 66 -5.30 3.15 -7.53
C ALA A 66 -6.16 4.04 -6.61
N LEU A 67 -6.86 5.00 -7.19
CA LEU A 67 -7.73 5.91 -6.44
C LEU A 67 -8.88 5.15 -5.75
N ALA A 68 -9.45 4.14 -6.40
CA ALA A 68 -10.49 3.30 -5.81
C ALA A 68 -9.95 2.52 -4.59
N ARG A 69 -8.74 1.99 -4.68
CA ARG A 69 -8.11 1.24 -3.59
C ARG A 69 -7.87 2.10 -2.36
N VAL A 70 -7.27 3.28 -2.55
CA VAL A 70 -7.01 4.17 -1.40
C VAL A 70 -8.29 4.77 -0.85
N LYS A 71 -9.30 5.00 -1.69
CA LYS A 71 -10.61 5.49 -1.26
C LYS A 71 -11.28 4.52 -0.29
N GLU A 72 -11.19 3.23 -0.52
CA GLU A 72 -11.73 2.22 0.41
C GLU A 72 -11.13 2.36 1.81
N VAL A 73 -9.82 2.61 1.90
CA VAL A 73 -9.14 2.81 3.18
C VAL A 73 -9.58 4.11 3.85
N VAL A 74 -9.63 5.19 3.08
CA VAL A 74 -10.08 6.51 3.57
C VAL A 74 -11.51 6.43 4.11
N ASP A 75 -12.40 5.78 3.37
CA ASP A 75 -13.81 5.60 3.77
C ASP A 75 -13.94 4.76 5.05
N SER A 76 -13.14 3.69 5.16
CA SER A 76 -13.11 2.85 6.35
C SER A 76 -12.62 3.63 7.58
N ALA A 77 -11.60 4.44 7.41
CA ALA A 77 -11.09 5.30 8.47
C ALA A 77 -12.13 6.34 8.89
N ALA A 78 -12.81 6.96 7.92
CA ALA A 78 -13.86 7.96 8.17
C ALA A 78 -15.02 7.36 8.97
N THR A 79 -15.42 6.12 8.67
CA THR A 79 -16.45 5.40 9.43
C THR A 79 -16.05 5.25 10.90
N ALA A 80 -14.78 5.13 11.18
CA ALA A 80 -14.23 5.06 12.55
C ALA A 80 -13.94 6.44 13.16
N GLY A 81 -14.27 7.53 12.47
CA GLY A 81 -14.05 8.90 12.93
C GLY A 81 -12.61 9.39 12.76
N LEU A 82 -11.83 8.77 11.86
CA LEU A 82 -10.44 9.13 11.62
C LEU A 82 -10.23 9.68 10.21
N GLU A 83 -9.31 10.64 10.09
CA GLU A 83 -8.81 11.09 8.80
C GLU A 83 -7.68 10.18 8.34
N CYS A 84 -7.63 9.89 7.05
CA CYS A 84 -6.56 9.14 6.43
C CYS A 84 -6.10 9.84 5.16
N GLN A 85 -4.83 10.17 5.07
CA GLN A 85 -4.24 10.72 3.85
C GLN A 85 -3.99 9.61 2.85
N ALA A 86 -4.32 9.86 1.58
CA ALA A 86 -4.20 8.87 0.51
C ALA A 86 -3.11 9.26 -0.48
N PHE A 87 -2.28 8.28 -0.85
CA PHE A 87 -1.20 8.46 -1.81
C PHE A 87 -1.22 7.37 -2.86
N THR A 88 -0.95 7.74 -4.10
CA THR A 88 -0.74 6.82 -5.21
C THR A 88 0.65 7.06 -5.78
N VAL A 89 1.41 6.00 -6.02
CA VAL A 89 2.78 6.08 -6.53
C VAL A 89 2.96 5.04 -7.63
N GLU A 90 3.67 5.40 -8.70
CA GLU A 90 4.07 4.46 -9.73
C GLU A 90 5.47 3.94 -9.43
N ALA A 91 5.67 2.62 -9.39
CA ALA A 91 6.99 2.02 -9.18
C ALA A 91 7.02 0.58 -9.66
N GLN A 92 8.20 0.12 -10.09
CA GLN A 92 8.42 -1.27 -10.46
C GLN A 92 8.43 -2.21 -9.25
N HIS A 93 8.91 -1.72 -8.13
CA HIS A 93 9.04 -2.51 -6.90
C HIS A 93 8.17 -1.89 -5.79
N PRO A 94 6.99 -2.45 -5.52
CA PRO A 94 6.10 -1.90 -4.49
C PRO A 94 6.76 -1.74 -3.13
N TRP A 95 7.58 -2.70 -2.70
CA TRP A 95 8.27 -2.62 -1.41
C TRP A 95 9.15 -1.38 -1.28
N GLU A 96 9.87 -1.03 -2.35
CA GLU A 96 10.76 0.12 -2.37
C GLU A 96 9.98 1.42 -2.23
N ALA A 97 8.89 1.56 -2.97
CA ALA A 97 8.01 2.71 -2.89
C ALA A 97 7.39 2.86 -1.49
N ILE A 98 7.02 1.76 -0.85
CA ILE A 98 6.47 1.75 0.51
C ILE A 98 7.51 2.23 1.52
N VAL A 99 8.73 1.69 1.44
CA VAL A 99 9.83 2.06 2.35
C VAL A 99 10.21 3.54 2.16
N ASP A 100 10.38 3.97 0.93
CA ASP A 100 10.72 5.36 0.61
C ASP A 100 9.65 6.32 1.10
N HIS A 101 8.40 5.99 0.89
CA HIS A 101 7.27 6.81 1.33
C HIS A 101 7.22 6.91 2.86
N ALA A 102 7.36 5.80 3.56
CA ALA A 102 7.36 5.78 5.01
C ALA A 102 8.46 6.68 5.58
N ASN A 103 9.66 6.62 5.01
CA ASN A 103 10.78 7.46 5.43
C ASN A 103 10.53 8.94 5.11
N ALA A 104 10.07 9.25 3.91
CA ALA A 104 9.82 10.62 3.46
C ALA A 104 8.71 11.31 4.27
N GLN A 105 7.69 10.58 4.67
CA GLN A 105 6.55 11.11 5.43
C GLN A 105 6.73 11.00 6.94
N GLY A 106 7.85 10.46 7.41
CA GLY A 106 8.11 10.32 8.83
C GLY A 106 7.18 9.35 9.54
N CYS A 107 6.75 8.31 8.84
CA CYS A 107 5.94 7.26 9.46
C CYS A 107 6.80 6.45 10.44
N ASP A 108 6.21 6.09 11.58
CA ASP A 108 6.90 5.32 12.61
C ASP A 108 6.35 3.90 12.79
N LEU A 109 5.34 3.55 12.01
CA LEU A 109 4.81 2.18 11.93
C LEU A 109 4.22 1.94 10.55
N ILE A 110 4.52 0.79 9.97
CA ILE A 110 3.84 0.28 8.78
C ILE A 110 2.97 -0.89 9.22
N VAL A 111 1.69 -0.88 8.85
CA VAL A 111 0.77 -1.99 9.07
C VAL A 111 0.40 -2.55 7.71
N MET A 112 0.81 -3.77 7.42
CA MET A 112 0.57 -4.36 6.12
C MET A 112 0.14 -5.82 6.21
N ALA A 113 -0.53 -6.30 5.16
CA ALA A 113 -0.94 -7.69 5.07
C ALA A 113 0.27 -8.60 4.86
N SER A 114 0.13 -9.85 5.31
CA SER A 114 1.16 -10.87 5.11
C SER A 114 1.34 -11.23 3.64
N HIS A 115 0.31 -11.03 2.81
CA HIS A 115 0.33 -11.31 1.37
C HIS A 115 -0.31 -10.15 0.62
N GLY A 116 0.09 -9.98 -0.64
CA GLY A 116 -0.59 -9.09 -1.56
C GLY A 116 -1.40 -9.87 -2.61
N ARG A 117 -1.72 -9.18 -3.69
CA ARG A 117 -2.52 -9.70 -4.82
C ARG A 117 -1.89 -10.94 -5.46
N ARG A 118 -0.57 -11.08 -5.43
CA ARG A 118 0.17 -12.21 -5.98
C ARG A 118 0.49 -13.29 -4.94
N GLY A 119 -0.11 -13.19 -3.76
CA GLY A 119 0.12 -14.14 -2.68
C GLY A 119 -0.42 -15.52 -3.02
N ILE A 120 0.35 -16.56 -2.66
CA ILE A 120 -0.04 -17.96 -2.81
C ILE A 120 -0.44 -18.46 -1.42
N GLY A 121 -1.57 -19.16 -1.31
CA GLY A 121 -2.13 -19.59 -0.03
C GLY A 121 -1.23 -20.43 0.85
N ALA A 122 -0.21 -21.09 0.28
CA ALA A 122 0.75 -21.92 1.03
C ALA A 122 1.93 -21.12 1.59
N VAL A 123 2.09 -19.85 1.21
CA VAL A 123 3.19 -19.00 1.64
C VAL A 123 2.79 -18.23 2.90
N LEU A 124 3.59 -18.32 3.95
CA LEU A 124 3.31 -17.64 5.22
C LEU A 124 3.44 -16.11 5.12
N ILE A 125 4.41 -15.63 4.36
CA ILE A 125 4.66 -14.20 4.14
C ILE A 125 4.98 -13.99 2.67
N GLY A 126 4.30 -13.02 2.03
CA GLY A 126 4.50 -12.68 0.64
C GLY A 126 5.85 -11.99 0.38
N SER A 127 6.26 -11.97 -0.89
CA SER A 127 7.57 -11.43 -1.30
C SER A 127 7.72 -9.94 -1.01
N GLU A 128 6.69 -9.15 -1.26
CA GLU A 128 6.75 -7.70 -1.02
C GLU A 128 6.83 -7.40 0.48
N THR A 129 6.04 -8.11 1.30
CA THR A 129 6.09 -7.96 2.75
C THR A 129 7.46 -8.35 3.30
N THR A 130 8.03 -9.45 2.81
CA THR A 130 9.38 -9.89 3.19
C THR A 130 10.43 -8.82 2.87
N ARG A 131 10.35 -8.23 1.68
CA ARG A 131 11.30 -7.19 1.27
C ARG A 131 11.17 -5.91 2.09
N VAL A 132 9.95 -5.53 2.45
CA VAL A 132 9.75 -4.40 3.37
C VAL A 132 10.40 -4.70 4.72
N LEU A 133 10.19 -5.89 5.28
CA LEU A 133 10.79 -6.29 6.56
C LEU A 133 12.32 -6.25 6.52
N VAL A 134 12.92 -6.69 5.41
CA VAL A 134 14.38 -6.74 5.26
C VAL A 134 15.00 -5.36 5.10
N HIS A 135 14.35 -4.46 4.37
CA HIS A 135 14.94 -3.19 3.94
C HIS A 135 14.44 -1.97 4.72
N CYS A 136 13.47 -2.12 5.60
CA CYS A 136 12.87 -0.99 6.31
C CYS A 136 13.34 -0.94 7.76
N ALA A 137 13.78 0.25 8.19
CA ALA A 137 14.12 0.51 9.59
C ALA A 137 12.88 0.84 10.43
N VAL A 138 11.78 1.23 9.78
CA VAL A 138 10.52 1.50 10.46
C VAL A 138 9.90 0.18 10.94
N PRO A 139 9.39 0.11 12.17
CA PRO A 139 8.66 -1.07 12.64
C PRO A 139 7.51 -1.45 11.72
N VAL A 140 7.33 -2.74 11.50
CA VAL A 140 6.29 -3.28 10.62
C VAL A 140 5.42 -4.27 11.40
N LEU A 141 4.12 -4.02 11.43
CA LEU A 141 3.14 -4.97 11.93
C LEU A 141 2.54 -5.72 10.75
N VAL A 142 2.77 -7.02 10.72
CA VAL A 142 2.26 -7.89 9.65
C VAL A 142 0.96 -8.54 10.12
N VAL A 143 -0.10 -8.36 9.35
CA VAL A 143 -1.43 -8.90 9.65
C VAL A 143 -1.73 -10.07 8.73
N LYS A 144 -2.03 -11.22 9.33
CA LYS A 144 -2.37 -12.45 8.61
C LYS A 144 -3.86 -12.56 8.33
#